data_04203e624355481550d963e199aa9cf9
#
_entry.id   04203e624355481550d963e199aa9cf9
#
_cell.length_a   1.000
_cell.length_b   1.000
_cell.length_c   1.000
_cell.angle_alpha   90.00
_cell.angle_beta   90.00
_cell.angle_gamma   90.00
#
_symmetry.space_group_name_H-M   'P 1'
#
loop_
_entity.id
_entity.type
_entity.pdbx_description
1 polymer ?
#
loop_
_entity_poly.entity_id
_entity_poly.type
_entity_poly.pdbx_seq_one_letter_code
_entity_poly.pdbx_strand_id
1 'polypeptide(L)'
;MLTVSPSIAPEIYRIAPGFRALSIYVKAAPVLNPDTGETALREACEAVLAGEPEWAESHLAAWADVFPKFGAKPKRTPCSADALRKRVLRDGTMPALDPIVDLYNAVSLRYAVPVGGENIAAYQGSPHLTVAKGTEPFDTVKEGETSVEYPSQGEVIWCDDTGVTCRRWNWRQGIRTRLGVEAQQMWFILESLPQMPLEMLHEAGKMLTDGLEKMMPGLWFEVALIEEQQQ
;
A
#
# COMPACT_ATOMS: atom_id res chain seq x y z
N MET A 1 -18.36 13.24 -7.41
CA MET A 1 -17.19 13.72 -6.64
C MET A 1 -16.66 12.50 -5.89
N LEU A 2 -15.38 12.16 -6.01
CA LEU A 2 -14.78 11.01 -5.31
C LEU A 2 -14.89 11.21 -3.80
N THR A 3 -15.21 10.17 -3.05
CA THR A 3 -15.34 10.22 -1.59
C THR A 3 -13.98 10.41 -0.91
N VAL A 4 -12.93 9.84 -1.50
CA VAL A 4 -11.53 10.07 -1.12
C VAL A 4 -10.78 10.58 -2.35
N SER A 5 -10.13 11.73 -2.23
CA SER A 5 -9.38 12.36 -3.31
C SER A 5 -7.92 12.53 -2.88
N PRO A 6 -7.10 11.48 -2.99
CA PRO A 6 -5.68 11.59 -2.69
C PRO A 6 -5.01 12.54 -3.68
N SER A 7 -4.03 13.29 -3.20
CA SER A 7 -3.23 14.18 -4.02
C SER A 7 -1.77 13.71 -4.10
N ILE A 8 -1.17 13.90 -5.28
CA ILE A 8 0.23 13.58 -5.54
C ILE A 8 0.96 14.88 -5.87
N ALA A 9 1.97 15.21 -5.07
CA ALA A 9 2.78 16.40 -5.32
C ALA A 9 3.56 16.26 -6.63
N PRO A 10 3.71 17.32 -7.44
CA PRO A 10 4.42 17.26 -8.72
C PRO A 10 5.86 16.73 -8.63
N GLU A 11 6.51 16.93 -7.49
CA GLU A 11 7.84 16.43 -7.19
C GLU A 11 7.93 14.90 -7.28
N ILE A 12 6.85 14.21 -6.95
CA ILE A 12 6.78 12.74 -6.98
C ILE A 12 7.00 12.21 -8.39
N TYR A 13 6.37 12.83 -9.38
CA TYR A 13 6.55 12.43 -10.79
C TYR A 13 7.95 12.74 -11.32
N ARG A 14 8.64 13.75 -10.74
CA ARG A 14 10.06 14.00 -11.05
C ARG A 14 10.99 12.95 -10.42
N ILE A 15 10.67 12.47 -9.22
CA ILE A 15 11.41 11.41 -8.53
C ILE A 15 11.18 10.06 -9.22
N ALA A 16 9.93 9.77 -9.59
CA ALA A 16 9.51 8.52 -10.22
C ALA A 16 8.64 8.78 -11.47
N PRO A 17 9.25 9.11 -12.61
CA PRO A 17 8.52 9.30 -13.86
C PRO A 17 7.66 8.10 -14.21
N GLY A 18 6.41 8.34 -14.60
CA GLY A 18 5.45 7.30 -14.93
C GLY A 18 4.85 6.58 -13.71
N PHE A 19 5.04 7.10 -12.51
CA PHE A 19 4.32 6.61 -11.32
C PHE A 19 2.82 6.67 -11.52
N ARG A 20 2.13 5.60 -11.10
CA ARG A 20 0.68 5.47 -11.13
C ARG A 20 0.19 4.88 -9.83
N ALA A 21 -0.97 5.31 -9.39
CA ALA A 21 -1.61 4.74 -8.22
C ALA A 21 -3.09 4.43 -8.50
N LEU A 22 -3.55 3.27 -8.03
CA LEU A 22 -4.97 2.91 -8.04
C LEU A 22 -5.51 3.14 -6.63
N SER A 23 -6.40 4.12 -6.48
CA SER A 23 -7.06 4.47 -5.22
C SER A 23 -8.40 3.75 -5.14
N ILE A 24 -8.63 3.03 -4.04
CA ILE A 24 -9.87 2.28 -3.81
C ILE A 24 -10.42 2.70 -2.45
N TYR A 25 -11.60 3.32 -2.45
CA TYR A 25 -12.34 3.63 -1.23
C TYR A 25 -13.46 2.63 -1.03
N VAL A 26 -13.63 2.14 0.20
CA VAL A 26 -14.61 1.11 0.55
C VAL A 26 -15.43 1.56 1.75
N LYS A 27 -16.76 1.48 1.63
CA LYS A 27 -17.68 1.44 2.76
C LYS A 27 -17.95 0.00 3.11
N ALA A 28 -17.51 -0.41 4.29
CA ALA A 28 -17.58 -1.80 4.73
C ALA A 28 -19.02 -2.26 4.94
N ALA A 29 -19.22 -3.55 4.74
CA ALA A 29 -20.36 -4.33 5.20
C ALA A 29 -19.86 -5.32 6.28
N PRO A 30 -20.76 -6.01 6.99
CA PRO A 30 -20.34 -7.03 7.95
C PRO A 30 -19.48 -8.13 7.32
N VAL A 31 -18.41 -8.51 8.00
CA VAL A 31 -17.54 -9.61 7.57
C VAL A 31 -18.28 -10.92 7.78
N LEU A 32 -18.61 -11.59 6.68
CA LEU A 32 -19.30 -12.89 6.69
C LEU A 32 -18.36 -14.06 6.37
N ASN A 33 -17.30 -13.80 5.58
CA ASN A 33 -16.35 -14.81 5.11
C ASN A 33 -14.91 -14.42 5.45
N PRO A 34 -14.50 -14.47 6.73
CA PRO A 34 -13.17 -13.99 7.18
C PRO A 34 -12.01 -14.80 6.58
N ASP A 35 -12.23 -16.09 6.26
CA ASP A 35 -11.18 -16.97 5.71
C ASP A 35 -10.74 -16.58 4.28
N THR A 36 -11.46 -15.66 3.64
CA THR A 36 -11.12 -15.18 2.28
C THR A 36 -9.71 -14.60 2.21
N GLY A 37 -9.30 -13.83 3.22
CA GLY A 37 -7.97 -13.21 3.29
C GLY A 37 -6.86 -14.24 3.44
N GLU A 38 -6.99 -15.16 4.39
CA GLU A 38 -5.99 -16.21 4.65
C GLU A 38 -5.85 -17.15 3.43
N THR A 39 -6.96 -17.51 2.80
CA THR A 39 -6.94 -18.34 1.58
C THR A 39 -6.18 -17.64 0.45
N ALA A 40 -6.51 -16.37 0.18
CA ALA A 40 -5.81 -15.59 -0.83
C ALA A 40 -4.32 -15.42 -0.52
N LEU A 41 -3.97 -15.20 0.76
CA LEU A 41 -2.58 -15.06 1.21
C LEU A 41 -1.78 -16.33 0.94
N ARG A 42 -2.32 -17.50 1.25
CA ARG A 42 -1.68 -18.79 0.98
C ARG A 42 -1.42 -18.98 -0.52
N GLU A 43 -2.45 -18.78 -1.34
CA GLU A 43 -2.34 -18.91 -2.80
C GLU A 43 -1.32 -17.92 -3.40
N ALA A 44 -1.25 -16.70 -2.86
CA ALA A 44 -0.27 -15.71 -3.28
C ALA A 44 1.17 -16.11 -2.89
N CYS A 45 1.37 -16.72 -1.72
CA CYS A 45 2.67 -17.28 -1.34
C CYS A 45 3.12 -18.39 -2.30
N GLU A 46 2.21 -19.29 -2.68
CA GLU A 46 2.49 -20.35 -3.66
C GLU A 46 2.91 -19.78 -5.02
N ALA A 47 2.22 -18.71 -5.50
CA ALA A 47 2.58 -18.04 -6.73
C ALA A 47 3.96 -17.38 -6.68
N VAL A 48 4.32 -16.74 -5.56
CA VAL A 48 5.66 -16.18 -5.36
C VAL A 48 6.73 -17.26 -5.43
N LEU A 49 6.51 -18.40 -4.79
CA LEU A 49 7.45 -19.55 -4.81
C LEU A 49 7.55 -20.18 -6.20
N ALA A 50 6.51 -20.07 -7.03
CA ALA A 50 6.51 -20.47 -8.43
C ALA A 50 7.21 -19.46 -9.37
N GLY A 51 7.67 -18.31 -8.84
CA GLY A 51 8.36 -17.27 -9.61
C GLY A 51 7.44 -16.25 -10.30
N GLU A 52 6.15 -16.22 -9.95
CA GLU A 52 5.20 -15.25 -10.48
C GLU A 52 5.19 -13.92 -9.71
N PRO A 53 4.77 -12.81 -10.35
CA PRO A 53 4.56 -12.63 -11.79
C PRO A 53 5.88 -12.33 -12.52
N GLU A 54 5.88 -12.43 -13.85
CA GLU A 54 7.09 -12.24 -14.69
C GLU A 54 7.74 -10.86 -14.57
N TRP A 55 6.94 -9.80 -14.32
CA TRP A 55 7.45 -8.43 -14.13
C TRP A 55 7.97 -8.16 -12.71
N ALA A 56 7.85 -9.09 -11.77
CA ALA A 56 8.15 -8.85 -10.36
C ALA A 56 9.57 -8.32 -10.14
N GLU A 57 10.56 -8.99 -10.71
CA GLU A 57 11.96 -8.60 -10.52
C GLU A 57 12.24 -7.19 -11.06
N SER A 58 11.80 -6.88 -12.28
CA SER A 58 12.00 -5.57 -12.89
C SER A 58 11.26 -4.45 -12.17
N HIS A 59 10.04 -4.70 -11.71
CA HIS A 59 9.24 -3.72 -10.98
C HIS A 59 9.82 -3.43 -9.58
N LEU A 60 10.23 -4.45 -8.85
CA LEU A 60 10.86 -4.28 -7.54
C LEU A 60 12.25 -3.63 -7.64
N ALA A 61 13.02 -3.94 -8.68
CA ALA A 61 14.28 -3.25 -8.96
C ALA A 61 14.05 -1.75 -9.25
N ALA A 62 13.02 -1.41 -10.03
CA ALA A 62 12.65 -0.01 -10.28
C ALA A 62 12.30 0.74 -8.98
N TRP A 63 11.57 0.12 -8.07
CA TRP A 63 11.32 0.68 -6.73
C TRP A 63 12.62 0.88 -5.94
N ALA A 64 13.54 -0.09 -5.99
CA ALA A 64 14.85 0.01 -5.33
C ALA A 64 15.70 1.15 -5.91
N ASP A 65 15.55 1.49 -7.19
CA ASP A 65 16.22 2.62 -7.85
C ASP A 65 15.57 3.98 -7.52
N VAL A 66 14.29 4.00 -7.18
CA VAL A 66 13.58 5.22 -6.77
C VAL A 66 13.96 5.64 -5.34
N PHE A 67 14.05 4.71 -4.40
CA PHE A 67 14.25 4.99 -2.98
C PHE A 67 15.48 5.86 -2.65
N PRO A 68 16.67 5.63 -3.25
CA PRO A 68 17.84 6.50 -3.02
C PRO A 68 17.62 7.95 -3.43
N LYS A 69 16.75 8.22 -4.40
CA LYS A 69 16.48 9.58 -4.88
C LYS A 69 15.85 10.50 -3.83
N PHE A 70 15.27 9.93 -2.77
CA PHE A 70 14.76 10.66 -1.63
C PHE A 70 15.42 10.26 -0.30
N GLY A 71 16.64 9.70 -0.36
CA GLY A 71 17.50 9.41 0.79
C GLY A 71 17.20 8.08 1.50
N ALA A 72 16.29 7.26 1.00
CA ALA A 72 16.04 5.95 1.58
C ALA A 72 17.08 4.91 1.11
N LYS A 73 17.28 3.88 1.93
CA LYS A 73 18.22 2.78 1.66
C LYS A 73 17.46 1.49 1.42
N PRO A 74 17.19 1.07 0.16
CA PRO A 74 16.30 -0.05 -0.15
C PRO A 74 16.77 -1.39 0.44
N LYS A 75 18.05 -1.57 0.70
CA LYS A 75 18.57 -2.77 1.40
C LYS A 75 18.12 -2.85 2.87
N ARG A 76 17.84 -1.72 3.53
CA ARG A 76 17.40 -1.64 4.93
C ARG A 76 15.91 -1.40 5.04
N THR A 77 15.37 -0.62 4.13
CA THR A 77 13.97 -0.17 4.11
C THR A 77 13.44 -0.32 2.69
N PRO A 78 13.19 -1.56 2.23
CA PRO A 78 12.65 -1.83 0.90
C PRO A 78 11.20 -1.34 0.80
N CYS A 79 10.66 -1.26 -0.42
CA CYS A 79 9.22 -1.12 -0.59
C CYS A 79 8.47 -2.31 0.02
N SER A 80 7.21 -2.11 0.39
CA SER A 80 6.42 -3.14 1.08
C SER A 80 6.31 -4.45 0.30
N ALA A 81 6.13 -4.39 -1.02
CA ALA A 81 6.04 -5.58 -1.86
C ALA A 81 7.33 -6.40 -1.87
N ASP A 82 8.49 -5.73 -1.94
CA ASP A 82 9.79 -6.40 -1.88
C ASP A 82 10.03 -7.05 -0.50
N ALA A 83 9.65 -6.35 0.58
CA ALA A 83 9.75 -6.90 1.94
C ALA A 83 8.91 -8.17 2.13
N LEU A 84 7.65 -8.14 1.66
CA LEU A 84 6.74 -9.28 1.74
C LEU A 84 7.26 -10.48 0.90
N ARG A 85 7.66 -10.24 -0.33
CA ARG A 85 8.17 -11.30 -1.21
C ARG A 85 9.46 -11.92 -0.69
N LYS A 86 10.40 -11.13 -0.18
CA LYS A 86 11.62 -11.64 0.46
C LYS A 86 11.31 -12.52 1.66
N ARG A 87 10.30 -12.17 2.44
CA ARG A 87 9.84 -12.99 3.55
C ARG A 87 9.30 -14.33 3.07
N VAL A 88 8.42 -14.35 2.06
CA VAL A 88 7.89 -15.59 1.49
C VAL A 88 9.00 -16.47 0.91
N LEU A 89 9.93 -15.89 0.15
CA LEU A 89 11.06 -16.63 -0.42
C LEU A 89 11.98 -17.23 0.64
N ARG A 90 12.12 -16.61 1.80
CA ARG A 90 12.92 -17.10 2.93
C ARG A 90 12.18 -18.16 3.76
N ASP A 91 10.91 -17.90 4.10
CA ASP A 91 10.15 -18.64 5.11
C ASP A 91 9.16 -19.63 4.48
N GLY A 92 8.91 -19.55 3.17
CA GLY A 92 7.96 -20.37 2.42
C GLY A 92 6.50 -19.95 2.59
N THR A 93 6.20 -19.07 3.55
CA THR A 93 4.82 -18.66 3.91
C THR A 93 4.80 -17.32 4.62
N MET A 94 3.58 -16.80 4.81
CA MET A 94 3.29 -15.64 5.66
C MET A 94 2.25 -16.04 6.73
N PRO A 95 2.40 -15.58 7.98
CA PRO A 95 1.36 -15.78 8.98
C PRO A 95 0.13 -14.94 8.65
N ALA A 96 -1.06 -15.51 8.83
CA ALA A 96 -2.31 -14.76 8.81
C ALA A 96 -2.41 -13.89 10.08
N LEU A 97 -2.88 -12.65 9.93
CA LEU A 97 -2.97 -11.65 11.00
C LEU A 97 -4.39 -11.10 11.16
N ASP A 98 -4.94 -10.57 10.09
CA ASP A 98 -6.24 -9.94 10.02
C ASP A 98 -6.81 -10.18 8.61
N PRO A 99 -8.10 -10.57 8.47
CA PRO A 99 -8.67 -10.94 7.17
C PRO A 99 -8.46 -9.90 6.07
N ILE A 100 -8.56 -8.60 6.40
CA ILE A 100 -8.42 -7.53 5.41
C ILE A 100 -6.95 -7.30 5.08
N VAL A 101 -6.08 -7.29 6.10
CA VAL A 101 -4.62 -7.17 5.95
C VAL A 101 -4.07 -8.34 5.12
N ASP A 102 -4.52 -9.55 5.41
CA ASP A 102 -4.10 -10.75 4.69
C ASP A 102 -4.50 -10.69 3.22
N LEU A 103 -5.70 -10.17 2.91
CA LEU A 103 -6.16 -10.00 1.55
C LEU A 103 -5.33 -8.97 0.77
N TYR A 104 -5.07 -7.78 1.31
CA TYR A 104 -4.28 -6.81 0.56
C TYR A 104 -2.79 -7.18 0.49
N ASN A 105 -2.26 -7.90 1.48
CA ASN A 105 -0.94 -8.52 1.39
C ASN A 105 -0.89 -9.61 0.30
N ALA A 106 -1.96 -10.40 0.14
CA ALA A 106 -2.08 -11.36 -0.96
C ALA A 106 -2.01 -10.68 -2.32
N VAL A 107 -2.73 -9.56 -2.50
CA VAL A 107 -2.68 -8.76 -3.73
C VAL A 107 -1.26 -8.24 -3.99
N SER A 108 -0.62 -7.68 -2.95
CA SER A 108 0.76 -7.19 -3.04
C SER A 108 1.75 -8.28 -3.47
N LEU A 109 1.65 -9.48 -2.91
CA LEU A 109 2.47 -10.63 -3.25
C LEU A 109 2.21 -11.11 -4.67
N ARG A 110 0.94 -11.32 -5.04
CA ARG A 110 0.52 -11.89 -6.32
C ARG A 110 0.95 -11.02 -7.50
N TYR A 111 0.86 -9.70 -7.34
CA TYR A 111 1.14 -8.73 -8.40
C TYR A 111 2.48 -8.01 -8.26
N ALA A 112 3.27 -8.32 -7.21
CA ALA A 112 4.52 -7.63 -6.90
C ALA A 112 4.38 -6.10 -6.90
N VAL A 113 3.30 -5.61 -6.28
CA VAL A 113 2.91 -4.20 -6.22
C VAL A 113 2.77 -3.76 -4.77
N PRO A 114 3.35 -2.63 -4.34
CA PRO A 114 3.06 -2.06 -3.03
C PRO A 114 1.57 -1.76 -2.86
N VAL A 115 0.98 -2.27 -1.80
CA VAL A 115 -0.41 -2.00 -1.42
C VAL A 115 -0.44 -1.49 0.01
N GLY A 116 -1.01 -0.31 0.21
CA GLY A 116 -1.35 0.23 1.52
C GLY A 116 -2.84 0.11 1.77
N GLY A 117 -3.22 -0.23 3.00
CA GLY A 117 -4.61 -0.22 3.44
C GLY A 117 -4.73 0.58 4.74
N GLU A 118 -5.66 1.53 4.80
CA GLU A 118 -5.79 2.45 5.91
C GLU A 118 -7.25 2.71 6.30
N ASN A 119 -7.49 2.93 7.59
CA ASN A 119 -8.78 3.40 8.11
C ASN A 119 -8.92 4.90 7.80
N ILE A 120 -9.64 5.21 6.72
CA ILE A 120 -9.78 6.60 6.28
C ILE A 120 -10.60 7.46 7.25
N ALA A 121 -11.40 6.86 8.12
CA ALA A 121 -12.12 7.60 9.16
C ALA A 121 -11.18 8.19 10.22
N ALA A 122 -9.94 7.69 10.32
CA ALA A 122 -8.90 8.24 11.22
C ALA A 122 -8.09 9.38 10.60
N TYR A 123 -8.31 9.71 9.32
CA TYR A 123 -7.66 10.83 8.64
C TYR A 123 -8.23 12.18 9.04
N GLN A 124 -7.38 13.19 9.05
CA GLN A 124 -7.77 14.59 9.06
C GLN A 124 -7.42 15.18 7.68
N GLY A 125 -8.45 15.58 6.93
CA GLY A 125 -8.29 15.97 5.53
C GLY A 125 -8.12 14.77 4.59
N SER A 126 -7.47 14.99 3.45
CA SER A 126 -7.26 13.98 2.40
C SER A 126 -5.84 13.40 2.45
N PRO A 127 -5.64 12.18 1.94
CA PRO A 127 -4.29 11.62 1.79
C PRO A 127 -3.44 12.45 0.81
N HIS A 128 -2.18 12.70 1.17
CA HIS A 128 -1.21 13.42 0.34
C HIS A 128 0.07 12.62 0.22
N LEU A 129 0.51 12.36 -1.01
CA LEU A 129 1.86 11.86 -1.28
C LEU A 129 2.76 13.06 -1.61
N THR A 130 3.74 13.32 -0.77
CA THR A 130 4.57 14.52 -0.86
C THR A 130 5.99 14.28 -0.34
N VAL A 131 6.81 15.33 -0.43
CA VAL A 131 8.17 15.36 0.11
C VAL A 131 8.14 16.01 1.49
N ALA A 132 8.65 15.33 2.49
CA ALA A 132 8.64 15.77 3.88
C ALA A 132 9.49 17.02 4.11
N LYS A 133 9.00 17.90 4.97
CA LYS A 133 9.76 19.02 5.53
C LYS A 133 10.65 18.60 6.71
N GLY A 134 10.36 17.44 7.32
CA GLY A 134 11.05 16.92 8.50
C GLY A 134 10.38 17.28 9.82
N THR A 135 9.22 17.90 9.79
CA THR A 135 8.47 18.35 10.97
C THR A 135 7.15 17.63 11.18
N GLU A 136 6.76 16.79 10.23
CA GLU A 136 5.53 16.01 10.27
C GLU A 136 5.66 14.87 11.29
N PRO A 137 4.79 14.78 12.30
CA PRO A 137 4.85 13.69 13.28
C PRO A 137 4.44 12.35 12.65
N PHE A 138 5.11 11.29 13.06
CA PHE A 138 4.81 9.92 12.66
C PHE A 138 4.62 9.06 13.90
N ASP A 139 3.40 8.62 14.12
CA ASP A 139 3.04 7.75 15.23
C ASP A 139 3.48 6.31 14.96
N THR A 140 4.28 5.75 15.83
CA THR A 140 4.84 4.40 15.68
C THR A 140 4.94 3.69 17.03
N VAL A 141 5.37 2.43 17.00
CA VAL A 141 5.72 1.65 18.19
C VAL A 141 7.22 1.37 18.18
N LYS A 142 7.89 1.69 19.27
CA LYS A 142 9.29 1.39 19.51
C LYS A 142 9.43 0.64 20.84
N GLU A 143 10.05 -0.53 20.80
CA GLU A 143 10.26 -1.38 21.99
C GLU A 143 8.96 -1.70 22.76
N GLY A 144 7.82 -1.79 22.03
CA GLY A 144 6.51 -2.08 22.61
C GLY A 144 5.73 -0.86 23.10
N GLU A 145 6.32 0.33 23.10
CA GLU A 145 5.68 1.57 23.54
C GLU A 145 5.35 2.48 22.34
N THR A 146 4.28 3.25 22.45
CA THR A 146 3.93 4.27 21.46
C THR A 146 4.98 5.38 21.47
N SER A 147 5.41 5.78 20.28
CA SER A 147 6.46 6.77 20.08
C SER A 147 6.12 7.66 18.91
N VAL A 148 6.60 8.89 18.92
CA VAL A 148 6.52 9.82 17.80
C VAL A 148 7.91 9.98 17.19
N GLU A 149 8.02 9.70 15.90
CA GLU A 149 9.22 9.95 15.12
C GLU A 149 8.94 11.05 14.08
N TYR A 150 9.99 11.52 13.43
CA TYR A 150 9.88 12.49 12.34
C TYR A 150 10.63 11.97 11.12
N PRO A 151 10.09 12.17 9.89
CA PRO A 151 10.82 11.83 8.67
C PRO A 151 12.04 12.73 8.52
N SER A 152 13.02 12.30 7.76
CA SER A 152 14.07 13.21 7.31
C SER A 152 13.51 14.21 6.30
N GLN A 153 14.03 15.43 6.29
CA GLN A 153 13.71 16.39 5.23
C GLN A 153 14.07 15.78 3.87
N GLY A 154 13.14 15.86 2.91
CA GLY A 154 13.31 15.28 1.58
C GLY A 154 12.79 13.86 1.43
N GLU A 155 12.40 13.19 2.54
CA GLU A 155 11.80 11.86 2.48
C GLU A 155 10.42 11.91 1.79
N VAL A 156 10.12 10.95 0.93
CA VAL A 156 8.76 10.82 0.37
C VAL A 156 7.86 10.13 1.40
N ILE A 157 6.72 10.75 1.67
CA ILE A 157 5.75 10.31 2.68
C ILE A 157 4.31 10.38 2.15
N TRP A 158 3.47 9.45 2.59
CA TRP A 158 2.04 9.68 2.68
C TRP A 158 1.73 10.38 3.99
N CYS A 159 0.87 11.38 3.95
CA CYS A 159 0.44 12.15 5.11
C CYS A 159 -1.00 12.64 4.96
N ASP A 160 -1.55 13.14 6.07
CA ASP A 160 -2.76 13.96 6.12
C ASP A 160 -2.44 15.28 6.84
N ASP A 161 -3.46 16.06 7.23
CA ASP A 161 -3.27 17.35 7.91
C ASP A 161 -2.68 17.22 9.33
N THR A 162 -2.69 16.00 9.91
CA THR A 162 -2.15 15.72 11.24
C THR A 162 -0.69 15.29 11.21
N GLY A 163 -0.29 14.49 10.22
CA GLY A 163 1.06 13.97 10.13
C GLY A 163 1.22 12.81 9.16
N VAL A 164 2.34 12.11 9.29
CA VAL A 164 2.71 11.01 8.40
C VAL A 164 1.84 9.79 8.66
N THR A 165 1.29 9.21 7.60
CA THR A 165 0.57 7.94 7.65
C THR A 165 1.41 6.77 7.14
N CYS A 166 2.32 7.01 6.18
CA CYS A 166 3.30 6.02 5.73
C CYS A 166 4.65 6.68 5.42
N ARG A 167 5.74 6.15 5.99
CA ARG A 167 7.11 6.62 5.79
C ARG A 167 7.76 5.99 4.58
N ARG A 168 8.71 6.72 4.01
CA ARG A 168 9.53 6.30 2.86
C ARG A 168 8.66 5.71 1.76
N TRP A 169 7.68 6.53 1.35
CA TRP A 169 6.69 6.21 0.34
C TRP A 169 5.74 5.09 0.80
N ASN A 170 6.17 3.84 0.68
CA ASN A 170 5.38 2.65 1.00
C ASN A 170 6.16 1.62 1.83
N TRP A 171 7.08 2.10 2.67
CA TRP A 171 7.87 1.22 3.51
C TRP A 171 7.17 0.85 4.82
N ARG A 172 6.71 1.84 5.59
CA ARG A 172 6.19 1.62 6.94
C ARG A 172 5.01 2.53 7.27
N GLN A 173 3.89 1.90 7.55
CA GLN A 173 2.66 2.56 7.97
C GLN A 173 2.69 2.92 9.46
N GLY A 174 2.09 4.06 9.80
CA GLY A 174 1.86 4.50 11.18
C GLY A 174 0.76 3.72 11.88
N ILE A 175 0.60 3.97 13.18
CA ILE A 175 -0.40 3.25 14.00
C ILE A 175 -1.77 3.95 13.99
N ARG A 176 -1.82 5.28 13.82
CA ARG A 176 -3.05 6.07 13.92
C ARG A 176 -4.11 5.69 12.88
N THR A 177 -3.69 5.43 11.67
CA THR A 177 -4.55 5.09 10.53
C THR A 177 -4.58 3.60 10.20
N ARG A 178 -4.10 2.76 11.11
CA ARG A 178 -4.01 1.32 10.91
C ARG A 178 -5.38 0.72 10.61
N LEU A 179 -5.42 -0.15 9.60
CA LEU A 179 -6.62 -0.85 9.17
C LEU A 179 -6.78 -2.18 9.93
N GLY A 180 -8.02 -2.53 10.23
CA GLY A 180 -8.44 -3.81 10.78
C GLY A 180 -9.90 -4.08 10.42
N VAL A 181 -10.40 -5.26 10.75
CA VAL A 181 -11.77 -5.72 10.42
C VAL A 181 -12.88 -4.84 10.99
N GLU A 182 -12.59 -4.04 12.01
CA GLU A 182 -13.54 -3.11 12.64
C GLU A 182 -13.75 -1.82 11.85
N ALA A 183 -12.89 -1.52 10.86
CA ALA A 183 -12.96 -0.28 10.09
C ALA A 183 -14.19 -0.26 9.19
N GLN A 184 -15.01 0.79 9.34
CA GLN A 184 -16.22 1.01 8.54
C GLN A 184 -15.94 1.71 7.21
N GLN A 185 -14.85 2.43 7.13
CA GLN A 185 -14.39 3.14 5.94
C GLN A 185 -12.91 2.84 5.73
N MET A 186 -12.62 2.23 4.60
CA MET A 186 -11.28 1.78 4.25
C MET A 186 -10.79 2.50 3.00
N TRP A 187 -9.52 2.76 2.96
CA TRP A 187 -8.87 3.28 1.77
C TRP A 187 -7.64 2.43 1.44
N PHE A 188 -7.57 1.97 0.19
CA PHE A 188 -6.44 1.22 -0.33
C PHE A 188 -5.76 2.00 -1.43
N ILE A 189 -4.44 1.90 -1.49
CA ILE A 189 -3.62 2.48 -2.54
C ILE A 189 -2.66 1.42 -3.08
N LEU A 190 -2.77 1.13 -4.37
CA LEU A 190 -1.87 0.25 -5.10
C LEU A 190 -0.94 1.12 -5.93
N GLU A 191 0.36 0.96 -5.78
CA GLU A 191 1.34 1.90 -6.32
C GLU A 191 2.26 1.21 -7.32
N SER A 192 2.31 1.70 -8.55
CA SER A 192 3.09 1.07 -9.62
C SER A 192 4.02 2.04 -10.35
N LEU A 193 5.08 1.45 -10.87
CA LEU A 193 6.02 2.06 -11.81
C LEU A 193 5.83 1.44 -13.20
N PRO A 194 6.37 2.03 -14.27
CA PRO A 194 6.14 1.58 -15.65
C PRO A 194 6.47 0.12 -15.96
N GLN A 195 7.34 -0.52 -15.15
CA GLN A 195 7.71 -1.92 -15.31
C GLN A 195 6.57 -2.91 -15.03
N MET A 196 5.56 -2.48 -14.25
CA MET A 196 4.30 -3.22 -14.13
C MET A 196 3.34 -2.75 -15.22
N PRO A 197 2.76 -3.65 -16.04
CA PRO A 197 1.76 -3.25 -17.02
C PRO A 197 0.54 -2.60 -16.36
N LEU A 198 0.00 -1.53 -16.96
CA LEU A 198 -1.16 -0.81 -16.40
C LEU A 198 -2.38 -1.73 -16.25
N GLU A 199 -2.59 -2.62 -17.20
CA GLU A 199 -3.65 -3.62 -17.15
C GLU A 199 -3.55 -4.50 -15.89
N MET A 200 -2.33 -4.88 -15.51
CA MET A 200 -2.10 -5.69 -14.30
C MET A 200 -2.33 -4.90 -13.01
N LEU A 201 -2.14 -3.58 -13.02
CA LEU A 201 -2.53 -2.73 -11.89
C LEU A 201 -4.07 -2.74 -11.71
N HIS A 202 -4.83 -2.68 -12.80
CA HIS A 202 -6.29 -2.81 -12.74
C HIS A 202 -6.73 -4.21 -12.29
N GLU A 203 -6.06 -5.27 -12.76
CA GLU A 203 -6.33 -6.64 -12.31
C GLU A 203 -6.03 -6.83 -10.81
N ALA A 204 -4.95 -6.22 -10.30
CA ALA A 204 -4.64 -6.22 -8.88
C ALA A 204 -5.74 -5.53 -8.05
N GLY A 205 -6.21 -4.37 -8.53
CA GLY A 205 -7.36 -3.68 -7.91
C GLY A 205 -8.64 -4.51 -7.94
N LYS A 206 -8.90 -5.20 -9.05
CA LYS A 206 -10.04 -6.10 -9.18
C LYS A 206 -9.94 -7.29 -8.22
N MET A 207 -8.77 -7.92 -8.09
CA MET A 207 -8.56 -8.99 -7.11
C MET A 207 -8.88 -8.51 -5.69
N LEU A 208 -8.47 -7.29 -5.33
CA LEU A 208 -8.77 -6.71 -4.02
C LEU A 208 -10.27 -6.50 -3.83
N THR A 209 -10.94 -5.85 -4.76
CA THR A 209 -12.39 -5.56 -4.65
C THR A 209 -13.23 -6.83 -4.67
N ASP A 210 -12.94 -7.79 -5.52
CA ASP A 210 -13.63 -9.09 -5.56
C ASP A 210 -13.44 -9.87 -4.23
N GLY A 211 -12.23 -9.86 -3.68
CA GLY A 211 -11.93 -10.48 -2.39
C GLY A 211 -12.67 -9.81 -1.23
N LEU A 212 -12.71 -8.48 -1.21
CA LEU A 212 -13.45 -7.71 -0.20
C LEU A 212 -14.96 -7.97 -0.33
N GLU A 213 -15.53 -8.00 -1.55
CA GLU A 213 -16.94 -8.29 -1.77
C GLU A 213 -17.31 -9.71 -1.34
N LYS A 214 -16.44 -10.69 -1.60
CA LYS A 214 -16.62 -12.06 -1.10
C LYS A 214 -16.55 -12.09 0.44
N MET A 215 -15.64 -11.35 1.05
CA MET A 215 -15.50 -11.27 2.50
C MET A 215 -16.65 -10.54 3.18
N MET A 216 -17.11 -9.45 2.57
CA MET A 216 -18.13 -8.51 3.08
C MET A 216 -19.21 -8.27 2.03
N PRO A 217 -20.12 -9.24 1.77
CA PRO A 217 -21.18 -9.06 0.78
C PRO A 217 -22.03 -7.82 1.07
N GLY A 218 -22.25 -7.00 0.05
CA GLY A 218 -23.02 -5.76 0.14
C GLY A 218 -22.20 -4.52 0.52
N LEU A 219 -20.87 -4.61 0.57
CA LEU A 219 -20.01 -3.43 0.64
C LEU A 219 -20.23 -2.53 -0.59
N TRP A 220 -19.81 -1.29 -0.47
CA TRP A 220 -19.73 -0.36 -1.61
C TRP A 220 -18.29 0.13 -1.78
N PHE A 221 -17.84 0.28 -3.02
CA PHE A 221 -16.51 0.79 -3.30
C PHE A 221 -16.48 1.74 -4.50
N GLU A 222 -15.42 2.52 -4.57
CA GLU A 222 -15.11 3.47 -5.62
C GLU A 222 -13.62 3.34 -5.99
N VAL A 223 -13.33 3.28 -7.29
CA VAL A 223 -11.96 3.10 -7.80
C VAL A 223 -11.58 4.27 -8.68
N ALA A 224 -10.37 4.80 -8.50
CA ALA A 224 -9.82 5.87 -9.33
C ALA A 224 -8.34 5.60 -9.64
N LEU A 225 -7.98 5.72 -10.92
CA LEU A 225 -6.58 5.77 -11.36
C LEU A 225 -6.04 7.18 -11.17
N ILE A 226 -4.87 7.29 -10.57
CA ILE A 226 -4.13 8.55 -10.38
C ILE A 226 -2.83 8.41 -11.15
N GLU A 227 -2.61 9.31 -12.08
CA GLU A 227 -1.40 9.40 -12.89
C GLU A 227 -1.05 10.86 -13.18
N GLU A 228 0.15 11.12 -13.67
CA GLU A 228 0.56 12.45 -14.07
C GLU A 228 -0.36 12.97 -15.17
N GLN A 229 -1.01 14.11 -14.92
CA GLN A 229 -1.82 14.76 -15.94
C GLN A 229 -0.89 15.32 -17.03
N GLN A 230 -1.06 14.85 -18.25
CA GLN A 230 -0.41 15.45 -19.41
C GLN A 230 -0.94 16.89 -19.56
N GLN A 231 -0.03 17.87 -19.43
CA GLN A 231 -0.33 19.28 -19.70
C GLN A 231 -0.50 19.53 -21.20
#